data_c3d8a052a9f6ccf7b20fa8db8b64576a
#
_entry.id   c3d8a052a9f6ccf7b20fa8db8b64576a
#
_cell.length_a   1.000
_cell.length_b   1.000
_cell.length_c   1.000
_cell.angle_alpha   90.00
_cell.angle_beta   90.00
_cell.angle_gamma   90.00
#
_symmetry.space_group_name_H-M   'P 1'
#
loop_
_entity.id
_entity.type
_entity.pdbx_description
1 polymer ?
#
loop_
_entity_poly.entity_id
_entity_poly.type
_entity_poly.pdbx_seq_one_letter_code
_entity_poly.pdbx_strand_id
1 'polypeptide(L)'
;MSNRAPRVLCLLTIVSVCAASSVFAQMTRIEQDNPNITYSGNWYSNESPLHSGGTATLTNAPGARVTLSFTGTGITWVGVADGYSGLATVYVDGAMKIVDSYASPAAYQRAVYGVRGLNDGAHTLTIEVTHERAGKTEGSWVWIDAFDIENGQPLPGGITAGLGHVEENNPALVFTGRWYGHTGPDHSGGGAVLATDAGSRATINFNGTGVSWSGFRDEWSGLARVYIDNELKTTIDTYLSPSQPHAVPYSIDGLAFGTHSMTIEATGTRNQSSKASWIWIDSFDVLVR
;
A
#
# COMPACT_ATOMS: atom_id res chain seq x y z
N MET A 1 -1.87 -86.05 29.67
CA MET A 1 -0.70 -85.16 29.74
C MET A 1 -0.77 -84.18 28.58
N SER A 2 -1.23 -82.93 28.84
CA SER A 2 -1.46 -81.93 27.84
C SER A 2 -0.33 -80.90 27.85
N ASN A 3 0.49 -80.87 26.80
CA ASN A 3 1.55 -79.87 26.63
C ASN A 3 0.99 -78.65 25.99
N ARG A 4 0.84 -77.56 26.76
CA ARG A 4 0.59 -76.20 26.22
C ARG A 4 1.89 -75.46 26.04
N ALA A 5 2.24 -75.14 24.82
CA ALA A 5 3.35 -74.23 24.51
C ALA A 5 2.98 -72.74 24.76
N PRO A 6 3.89 -71.90 25.24
CA PRO A 6 3.60 -70.48 25.47
C PRO A 6 3.58 -69.68 24.16
N ARG A 7 2.52 -68.85 24.00
CA ARG A 7 2.42 -67.87 22.91
C ARG A 7 3.28 -66.65 23.30
N VAL A 8 4.32 -66.42 22.50
CA VAL A 8 5.10 -65.18 22.56
C VAL A 8 4.33 -64.09 21.80
N LEU A 9 3.89 -63.07 22.55
CA LEU A 9 3.25 -61.89 21.97
C LEU A 9 4.35 -60.89 21.54
N CYS A 10 4.60 -60.79 20.24
CA CYS A 10 5.53 -59.78 19.69
C CYS A 10 4.84 -58.44 19.63
N LEU A 11 5.19 -57.50 20.54
CA LEU A 11 4.72 -56.12 20.48
C LEU A 11 5.49 -55.37 19.37
N LEU A 12 4.83 -55.06 18.25
CA LEU A 12 5.38 -54.20 17.22
C LEU A 12 5.20 -52.75 17.64
N THR A 13 6.27 -52.11 18.10
CA THR A 13 6.30 -50.64 18.34
C THR A 13 6.47 -49.94 17.02
N ILE A 14 5.42 -49.29 16.51
CA ILE A 14 5.49 -48.39 15.35
C ILE A 14 6.12 -47.07 15.81
N VAL A 15 7.38 -46.84 15.49
CA VAL A 15 8.02 -45.53 15.66
C VAL A 15 7.55 -44.67 14.50
N SER A 16 6.61 -43.75 14.75
CA SER A 16 6.21 -42.74 13.81
C SER A 16 7.32 -41.69 13.71
N VAL A 17 8.13 -41.74 12.65
CA VAL A 17 9.10 -40.71 12.33
C VAL A 17 8.32 -39.56 11.73
N CYS A 18 8.05 -38.52 12.52
CA CYS A 18 7.53 -37.25 12.04
C CYS A 18 8.65 -36.56 11.26
N ALA A 19 8.64 -36.69 9.92
CA ALA A 19 9.52 -35.92 9.04
C ALA A 19 9.08 -34.47 9.11
N ALA A 20 9.85 -33.62 9.80
CA ALA A 20 9.71 -32.19 9.72
C ALA A 20 10.08 -31.75 8.30
N SER A 21 9.09 -31.50 7.46
CA SER A 21 9.28 -30.86 6.16
C SER A 21 9.81 -29.45 6.42
N SER A 22 11.05 -29.17 6.05
CA SER A 22 11.57 -27.81 6.01
C SER A 22 10.78 -27.05 4.94
N VAL A 23 9.81 -26.23 5.35
CA VAL A 23 9.15 -25.29 4.47
C VAL A 23 10.18 -24.22 4.15
N PHE A 24 10.74 -24.25 2.95
CA PHE A 24 11.54 -23.14 2.45
C PHE A 24 10.64 -21.93 2.24
N ALA A 25 11.06 -20.77 2.72
CA ALA A 25 10.36 -19.52 2.46
C ALA A 25 10.24 -19.29 0.95
N GLN A 26 9.02 -19.10 0.46
CA GLN A 26 8.78 -18.73 -0.93
C GLN A 26 9.16 -17.26 -1.10
N MET A 27 9.99 -16.95 -2.11
CA MET A 27 10.38 -15.58 -2.44
C MET A 27 9.68 -15.15 -3.73
N THR A 28 8.99 -14.03 -3.67
CA THR A 28 8.37 -13.37 -4.84
C THR A 28 9.14 -12.09 -5.13
N ARG A 29 9.86 -12.04 -6.27
CA ARG A 29 10.50 -10.81 -6.74
C ARG A 29 9.54 -10.01 -7.59
N ILE A 30 9.50 -8.70 -7.35
CA ILE A 30 8.80 -7.72 -8.18
C ILE A 30 9.78 -6.63 -8.59
N GLU A 31 9.75 -6.27 -9.87
CA GLU A 31 10.61 -5.24 -10.43
C GLU A 31 10.08 -3.84 -10.08
N GLN A 32 10.95 -2.83 -10.16
CA GLN A 32 10.65 -1.44 -9.81
C GLN A 32 9.53 -0.80 -10.64
N ASP A 33 9.19 -1.33 -11.81
CA ASP A 33 8.12 -0.87 -12.69
C ASP A 33 6.77 -1.59 -12.47
N ASN A 34 6.70 -2.46 -11.44
CA ASN A 34 5.47 -3.17 -11.12
C ASN A 34 4.33 -2.19 -10.82
N PRO A 35 3.12 -2.36 -11.41
CA PRO A 35 2.00 -1.44 -11.24
C PRO A 35 1.46 -1.35 -9.79
N ASN A 36 1.86 -2.25 -8.91
CA ASN A 36 1.51 -2.22 -7.50
C ASN A 36 2.46 -1.34 -6.66
N ILE A 37 3.51 -0.79 -7.28
CA ILE A 37 4.43 0.14 -6.63
C ILE A 37 3.98 1.57 -6.93
N THR A 38 3.87 2.39 -5.89
CA THR A 38 3.51 3.80 -6.01
C THR A 38 4.74 4.67 -5.80
N TYR A 39 4.99 5.59 -6.72
CA TYR A 39 6.05 6.60 -6.64
C TYR A 39 5.45 7.99 -6.47
N SER A 40 6.04 8.79 -5.58
CA SER A 40 5.75 10.22 -5.46
C SER A 40 7.04 11.04 -5.55
N GLY A 41 6.96 12.25 -6.09
CA GLY A 41 8.13 13.06 -6.43
C GLY A 41 8.73 12.70 -7.80
N ASN A 42 9.91 13.25 -8.09
CA ASN A 42 10.57 13.05 -9.39
C ASN A 42 11.52 11.86 -9.32
N TRP A 43 11.30 10.87 -10.18
CA TRP A 43 12.12 9.67 -10.32
C TRP A 43 12.63 9.54 -11.75
N TYR A 44 13.83 8.97 -11.91
CA TYR A 44 14.50 8.78 -13.18
C TYR A 44 14.71 7.30 -13.44
N SER A 45 14.52 6.85 -14.66
CA SER A 45 14.84 5.48 -15.07
C SER A 45 16.31 5.38 -15.51
N ASN A 46 16.95 4.27 -15.18
CA ASN A 46 18.28 3.90 -15.63
C ASN A 46 18.26 2.48 -16.21
N GLU A 47 18.81 2.32 -17.41
CA GLU A 47 18.90 1.05 -18.11
C GLU A 47 20.32 0.48 -17.99
N SER A 48 20.44 -0.76 -17.52
CA SER A 48 21.72 -1.48 -17.45
C SER A 48 21.47 -3.00 -17.33
N PRO A 49 22.25 -3.83 -17.99
CA PRO A 49 22.17 -5.28 -17.80
C PRO A 49 22.59 -5.74 -16.38
N LEU A 50 23.09 -4.84 -15.56
CA LEU A 50 23.46 -5.12 -14.17
C LEU A 50 22.27 -4.99 -13.21
N HIS A 51 21.16 -4.37 -13.66
CA HIS A 51 19.92 -4.27 -12.89
C HIS A 51 19.07 -5.53 -13.02
N SER A 52 18.26 -5.81 -12.02
CA SER A 52 17.17 -6.78 -12.11
C SER A 52 16.21 -6.35 -13.23
N GLY A 53 15.74 -7.27 -14.05
CA GLY A 53 14.90 -6.90 -15.18
C GLY A 53 15.53 -5.97 -16.23
N GLY A 54 16.77 -5.53 -16.05
CA GLY A 54 17.50 -4.64 -16.98
C GLY A 54 17.30 -3.15 -16.75
N THR A 55 16.47 -2.75 -15.78
CA THR A 55 16.19 -1.34 -15.45
C THR A 55 16.12 -1.12 -13.95
N ALA A 56 16.43 0.08 -13.49
CA ALA A 56 16.23 0.54 -12.13
C ALA A 56 15.72 1.97 -12.11
N THR A 57 15.11 2.38 -11.01
CA THR A 57 14.61 3.74 -10.80
C THR A 57 15.41 4.41 -9.68
N LEU A 58 15.76 5.68 -9.85
CA LEU A 58 16.57 6.42 -8.87
C LEU A 58 16.10 7.87 -8.72
N THR A 59 16.40 8.43 -7.56
CA THR A 59 16.23 9.87 -7.31
C THR A 59 17.11 10.34 -6.17
N ASN A 60 17.38 11.64 -6.11
CA ASN A 60 17.96 12.32 -4.96
C ASN A 60 17.05 13.48 -4.48
N ALA A 61 15.84 13.56 -4.98
CA ALA A 61 14.89 14.59 -4.61
C ALA A 61 14.42 14.38 -3.16
N PRO A 62 14.61 15.38 -2.24
CA PRO A 62 14.21 15.22 -0.85
C PRO A 62 12.69 15.02 -0.74
N GLY A 63 12.27 14.08 0.12
CA GLY A 63 10.87 13.76 0.34
C GLY A 63 10.21 12.93 -0.78
N ALA A 64 10.93 12.60 -1.87
CA ALA A 64 10.42 11.63 -2.84
C ALA A 64 10.26 10.26 -2.17
N ARG A 65 9.20 9.54 -2.51
CA ARG A 65 8.86 8.27 -1.87
C ARG A 65 8.54 7.20 -2.89
N VAL A 66 8.86 5.97 -2.54
CA VAL A 66 8.33 4.75 -3.14
C VAL A 66 7.62 3.94 -2.07
N THR A 67 6.45 3.43 -2.39
CA THR A 67 5.65 2.65 -1.46
C THR A 67 5.10 1.40 -2.12
N LEU A 68 5.12 0.32 -1.36
CA LEU A 68 4.61 -0.98 -1.74
C LEU A 68 3.82 -1.58 -0.58
N SER A 69 2.55 -1.93 -0.84
CA SER A 69 1.77 -2.80 0.04
C SER A 69 1.94 -4.25 -0.41
N PHE A 70 2.04 -5.17 0.54
CA PHE A 70 2.28 -6.58 0.26
C PHE A 70 1.68 -7.47 1.36
N THR A 71 1.42 -8.73 1.04
CA THR A 71 1.23 -9.79 2.03
C THR A 71 2.53 -10.54 2.23
N GLY A 72 2.72 -11.18 3.38
CA GLY A 72 3.87 -12.06 3.62
C GLY A 72 4.53 -11.86 4.97
N THR A 73 5.67 -12.53 5.18
CA THR A 73 6.39 -12.54 6.46
C THR A 73 7.69 -11.77 6.43
N GLY A 74 8.00 -11.13 5.30
CA GLY A 74 9.20 -10.32 5.15
C GLY A 74 9.29 -9.66 3.79
N ILE A 75 10.14 -8.63 3.71
CA ILE A 75 10.43 -7.91 2.47
C ILE A 75 11.86 -7.44 2.45
N THR A 76 12.48 -7.47 1.26
CA THR A 76 13.82 -6.92 1.01
C THR A 76 13.74 -5.87 -0.09
N TRP A 77 14.24 -4.67 0.17
CA TRP A 77 14.53 -3.68 -0.85
C TRP A 77 15.87 -4.02 -1.50
N VAL A 78 15.84 -4.23 -2.81
CA VAL A 78 16.99 -4.46 -3.68
C VAL A 78 17.26 -3.17 -4.47
N GLY A 79 18.51 -2.72 -4.48
CA GLY A 79 18.91 -1.51 -5.16
C GLY A 79 20.38 -1.55 -5.60
N VAL A 80 20.86 -0.40 -6.09
CA VAL A 80 22.29 -0.16 -6.29
C VAL A 80 22.86 0.54 -5.06
N ALA A 81 23.99 0.09 -4.61
CA ALA A 81 24.79 0.77 -3.60
C ALA A 81 26.14 1.16 -4.22
N ASP A 82 26.45 2.44 -4.23
CA ASP A 82 27.65 2.97 -4.86
C ASP A 82 28.24 4.18 -4.10
N GLY A 83 29.27 4.80 -4.67
CA GLY A 83 29.91 5.99 -4.12
C GLY A 83 29.04 7.24 -4.10
N TYR A 84 27.92 7.25 -4.82
CA TYR A 84 26.99 8.38 -4.93
C TYR A 84 25.67 8.13 -4.19
N SER A 85 25.51 6.94 -3.62
CA SER A 85 24.31 6.58 -2.88
C SER A 85 24.26 7.26 -1.51
N GLY A 86 23.08 7.67 -1.08
CA GLY A 86 22.85 8.44 0.14
C GLY A 86 22.05 7.69 1.19
N LEU A 87 21.43 8.48 2.10
CA LEU A 87 20.58 7.98 3.17
C LEU A 87 19.11 7.97 2.71
N ALA A 88 18.40 6.93 3.11
CA ALA A 88 16.95 6.83 2.98
C ALA A 88 16.31 6.54 4.34
N THR A 89 15.11 7.04 4.56
CA THR A 89 14.28 6.60 5.68
C THR A 89 13.33 5.50 5.18
N VAL A 90 13.39 4.36 5.84
CA VAL A 90 12.54 3.21 5.52
C VAL A 90 11.51 3.04 6.62
N TYR A 91 10.25 2.90 6.24
CA TYR A 91 9.14 2.62 7.13
C TYR A 91 8.56 1.24 6.77
N VAL A 92 8.39 0.39 7.76
CA VAL A 92 7.61 -0.85 7.65
C VAL A 92 6.51 -0.79 8.69
N ASP A 93 5.25 -0.75 8.26
CA ASP A 93 4.08 -0.60 9.14
C ASP A 93 4.21 0.56 10.14
N GLY A 94 4.81 1.67 9.68
CA GLY A 94 5.08 2.86 10.49
C GLY A 94 6.35 2.80 11.35
N ALA A 95 6.98 1.64 11.50
CA ALA A 95 8.28 1.54 12.19
C ALA A 95 9.40 2.08 11.30
N MET A 96 10.11 3.10 11.78
CA MET A 96 11.10 3.87 11.03
C MET A 96 12.52 3.34 11.24
N LYS A 97 13.32 3.33 10.15
CA LYS A 97 14.77 3.12 10.19
C LYS A 97 15.48 3.94 9.13
N ILE A 98 16.61 4.59 9.50
CA ILE A 98 17.50 5.22 8.55
C ILE A 98 18.45 4.16 7.99
N VAL A 99 18.59 4.14 6.66
CA VAL A 99 19.39 3.19 5.91
C VAL A 99 20.43 3.94 5.09
N ASP A 100 21.70 3.55 5.22
CA ASP A 100 22.80 4.01 4.39
C ASP A 100 22.98 3.07 3.20
N SER A 101 22.77 3.57 2.01
CA SER A 101 22.92 2.79 0.76
C SER A 101 24.30 2.93 0.11
N TYR A 102 25.24 3.64 0.75
CA TYR A 102 26.61 3.77 0.27
C TYR A 102 27.34 2.42 0.16
N ALA A 103 28.12 2.25 -0.91
CA ALA A 103 29.09 1.17 -1.04
C ALA A 103 30.28 1.57 -1.93
N SER A 104 31.47 1.02 -1.60
CA SER A 104 32.65 1.09 -2.46
C SER A 104 33.40 -0.23 -2.34
N PRO A 105 33.58 -0.97 -3.45
CA PRO A 105 33.11 -0.69 -4.81
C PRO A 105 31.59 -0.76 -4.95
N ALA A 106 31.05 -0.25 -6.07
CA ALA A 106 29.64 -0.31 -6.40
C ALA A 106 29.11 -1.74 -6.44
N ALA A 107 27.91 -1.95 -5.90
CA ALA A 107 27.20 -3.22 -5.86
C ALA A 107 25.80 -3.06 -6.46
N TYR A 108 25.53 -3.80 -7.50
CA TYR A 108 24.21 -3.86 -8.16
C TYR A 108 23.39 -5.00 -7.55
N GLN A 109 22.06 -4.91 -7.65
CA GLN A 109 21.11 -5.88 -7.10
C GLN A 109 21.41 -6.22 -5.62
N ARG A 110 21.86 -5.22 -4.88
CA ARG A 110 22.20 -5.38 -3.47
C ARG A 110 20.94 -5.34 -2.62
N ALA A 111 20.82 -6.26 -1.67
CA ALA A 111 19.88 -6.13 -0.56
C ALA A 111 20.30 -4.93 0.31
N VAL A 112 19.66 -3.78 0.09
CA VAL A 112 19.94 -2.52 0.80
C VAL A 112 19.33 -2.52 2.18
N TYR A 113 18.08 -3.01 2.27
CA TYR A 113 17.35 -3.17 3.52
C TYR A 113 16.50 -4.43 3.46
N GLY A 114 16.30 -5.08 4.58
CA GLY A 114 15.38 -6.21 4.70
C GLY A 114 14.84 -6.36 6.11
N VAL A 115 13.60 -6.82 6.20
CA VAL A 115 12.92 -7.22 7.42
C VAL A 115 12.30 -8.60 7.22
N ARG A 116 12.35 -9.42 8.27
CA ARG A 116 11.80 -10.79 8.30
C ARG A 116 11.08 -11.02 9.62
N GLY A 117 10.26 -12.06 9.65
CA GLY A 117 9.51 -12.43 10.86
C GLY A 117 8.36 -11.49 11.14
N LEU A 118 7.84 -10.81 10.12
CA LEU A 118 6.56 -10.13 10.19
C LEU A 118 5.45 -11.18 10.42
N ASN A 119 4.35 -10.76 11.03
CA ASN A 119 3.17 -11.61 11.12
C ASN A 119 2.67 -11.93 9.70
N ASP A 120 2.07 -13.09 9.50
CA ASP A 120 1.42 -13.38 8.22
C ASP A 120 0.23 -12.42 8.04
N GLY A 121 0.27 -11.60 6.98
CA GLY A 121 -0.75 -10.58 6.76
C GLY A 121 -0.31 -9.48 5.80
N ALA A 122 -1.10 -8.41 5.77
CA ALA A 122 -0.84 -7.24 4.96
C ALA A 122 0.13 -6.28 5.66
N HIS A 123 1.10 -5.80 4.91
CA HIS A 123 2.14 -4.88 5.35
C HIS A 123 2.35 -3.76 4.35
N THR A 124 2.99 -2.69 4.79
CA THR A 124 3.39 -1.57 3.94
C THR A 124 4.86 -1.24 4.14
N LEU A 125 5.61 -1.18 3.04
CA LEU A 125 6.96 -0.64 2.99
C LEU A 125 6.92 0.73 2.32
N THR A 126 7.50 1.75 2.96
CA THR A 126 7.76 3.06 2.33
C THR A 126 9.25 3.39 2.45
N ILE A 127 9.86 3.84 1.35
CA ILE A 127 11.23 4.35 1.33
C ILE A 127 11.15 5.84 0.96
N GLU A 128 11.65 6.69 1.83
CA GLU A 128 11.70 8.14 1.65
C GLU A 128 13.13 8.61 1.46
N VAL A 129 13.34 9.42 0.45
CA VAL A 129 14.65 10.01 0.12
C VAL A 129 14.90 11.21 1.04
N THR A 130 15.98 11.14 1.83
CA THR A 130 16.32 12.23 2.77
C THR A 130 17.11 13.34 2.10
N HIS A 131 17.77 13.09 0.98
CA HIS A 131 18.81 13.93 0.38
C HIS A 131 20.04 14.09 1.27
N GLU A 132 20.15 13.32 2.34
CA GLU A 132 21.30 13.33 3.25
C GLU A 132 22.38 12.34 2.81
N ARG A 133 23.58 12.52 3.35
CA ARG A 133 24.77 11.73 3.01
C ARG A 133 25.47 11.26 4.27
N ALA A 134 25.89 9.99 4.28
CA ALA A 134 26.92 9.55 5.23
C ALA A 134 28.30 10.00 4.75
N GLY A 135 29.19 10.30 5.67
CA GLY A 135 30.42 11.08 5.45
C GLY A 135 31.44 10.64 4.37
N LYS A 136 31.18 9.57 3.59
CA LYS A 136 32.07 9.08 2.53
C LYS A 136 31.46 9.14 1.11
N THR A 137 30.18 9.44 1.00
CA THR A 137 29.49 9.48 -0.30
C THR A 137 29.64 10.83 -0.97
N GLU A 138 29.74 10.85 -2.30
CA GLU A 138 29.78 12.04 -3.15
C GLU A 138 28.39 12.50 -3.59
N GLY A 139 27.35 11.69 -3.33
CA GLY A 139 25.97 11.94 -3.70
C GLY A 139 24.94 11.57 -2.62
N SER A 140 23.67 11.70 -2.96
CA SER A 140 22.55 11.35 -2.08
C SER A 140 21.47 10.56 -2.83
N TRP A 141 21.88 9.79 -3.83
CA TRP A 141 20.98 9.01 -4.67
C TRP A 141 20.42 7.80 -3.92
N VAL A 142 19.16 7.53 -4.15
CA VAL A 142 18.46 6.33 -3.69
C VAL A 142 17.98 5.56 -4.92
N TRP A 143 18.32 4.28 -4.97
CA TRP A 143 18.06 3.39 -6.08
C TRP A 143 17.05 2.32 -5.71
N ILE A 144 16.03 2.16 -6.52
CA ILE A 144 15.06 1.07 -6.45
C ILE A 144 15.25 0.20 -7.69
N ASP A 145 15.63 -1.05 -7.48
CA ASP A 145 15.85 -2.06 -8.54
C ASP A 145 14.71 -3.10 -8.50
N ALA A 146 14.51 -3.73 -7.34
CA ALA A 146 13.44 -4.70 -7.11
C ALA A 146 13.05 -4.79 -5.64
N PHE A 147 11.97 -5.52 -5.36
CA PHE A 147 11.60 -5.96 -4.02
C PHE A 147 11.45 -7.48 -3.99
N ASP A 148 12.00 -8.13 -2.96
CA ASP A 148 11.81 -9.55 -2.69
C ASP A 148 10.87 -9.72 -1.50
N ILE A 149 9.69 -10.30 -1.73
CA ILE A 149 8.67 -10.56 -0.71
C ILE A 149 8.79 -12.02 -0.26
N GLU A 150 8.88 -12.25 1.05
CA GLU A 150 8.95 -13.57 1.67
C GLU A 150 7.55 -14.07 2.03
N ASN A 151 7.18 -15.27 1.53
CA ASN A 151 5.89 -15.94 1.75
C ASN A 151 4.66 -15.08 1.40
N GLY A 152 4.75 -14.26 0.35
CA GLY A 152 3.66 -13.38 -0.02
C GLY A 152 3.76 -12.79 -1.41
N GLN A 153 2.92 -11.77 -1.65
CA GLN A 153 2.77 -11.12 -2.95
C GLN A 153 2.50 -9.63 -2.79
N PRO A 154 2.78 -8.81 -3.82
CA PRO A 154 2.36 -7.41 -3.82
C PRO A 154 0.83 -7.32 -3.78
N LEU A 155 0.33 -6.36 -3.02
CA LEU A 155 -1.09 -6.04 -3.01
C LEU A 155 -1.39 -4.99 -4.09
N PRO A 156 -2.55 -5.06 -4.76
CA PRO A 156 -2.93 -4.09 -5.77
C PRO A 156 -2.99 -2.67 -5.21
N GLY A 157 -2.33 -1.73 -5.88
CA GLY A 157 -2.60 -0.31 -5.80
C GLY A 157 -2.21 0.41 -4.50
N GLY A 158 -0.92 0.57 -4.22
CA GLY A 158 -0.48 1.66 -3.35
C GLY A 158 -0.44 1.35 -1.85
N ILE A 159 -0.16 2.40 -1.08
CA ILE A 159 -0.10 2.39 0.38
C ILE A 159 -1.45 1.97 0.95
N THR A 160 -1.43 1.05 1.93
CA THR A 160 -2.63 0.71 2.70
C THR A 160 -2.74 1.67 3.89
N ALA A 161 -3.86 2.37 4.00
CA ALA A 161 -4.14 3.20 5.17
C ALA A 161 -4.27 2.31 6.41
N GLY A 162 -3.59 2.71 7.46
CA GLY A 162 -3.80 2.16 8.80
C GLY A 162 -5.12 2.62 9.40
N LEU A 163 -5.37 2.20 10.63
CA LEU A 163 -6.55 2.61 11.39
C LEU A 163 -6.56 4.12 11.67
N GLY A 164 -7.76 4.69 11.71
CA GLY A 164 -7.99 6.07 12.09
C GLY A 164 -8.28 6.98 10.90
N HIS A 165 -8.05 8.27 11.10
CA HIS A 165 -8.38 9.32 10.16
C HIS A 165 -7.33 9.45 9.06
N VAL A 166 -7.78 9.58 7.80
CA VAL A 166 -6.95 9.60 6.59
C VAL A 166 -7.42 10.75 5.70
N GLU A 167 -6.60 11.78 5.57
CA GLU A 167 -6.89 12.95 4.74
C GLU A 167 -6.76 12.64 3.24
N GLU A 168 -7.36 13.49 2.39
CA GLU A 168 -7.37 13.33 0.93
C GLU A 168 -5.97 13.34 0.29
N ASN A 169 -4.99 13.92 0.96
CA ASN A 169 -3.60 13.98 0.50
C ASN A 169 -2.75 12.79 0.97
N ASN A 170 -3.36 11.83 1.68
CA ASN A 170 -2.65 10.64 2.16
C ASN A 170 -2.21 9.77 0.98
N PRO A 171 -0.96 9.27 0.98
CA PRO A 171 -0.46 8.42 -0.09
C PRO A 171 -1.20 7.08 -0.25
N ALA A 172 -2.05 6.68 0.70
CA ALA A 172 -2.94 5.51 0.55
C ALA A 172 -4.11 5.75 -0.42
N LEU A 173 -4.34 7.01 -0.82
CA LEU A 173 -5.34 7.35 -1.83
C LEU A 173 -4.72 7.42 -3.21
N VAL A 174 -5.38 6.76 -4.16
CA VAL A 174 -5.03 6.79 -5.58
C VAL A 174 -6.16 7.49 -6.34
N PHE A 175 -5.81 8.56 -7.03
CA PHE A 175 -6.74 9.32 -7.86
C PHE A 175 -6.49 9.02 -9.34
N THR A 176 -7.57 8.71 -10.08
CA THR A 176 -7.54 8.58 -11.54
C THR A 176 -8.58 9.51 -12.15
N GLY A 177 -8.34 9.98 -13.38
CA GLY A 177 -9.15 11.03 -13.98
C GLY A 177 -8.74 12.42 -13.50
N ARG A 178 -9.63 13.39 -13.59
CA ARG A 178 -9.34 14.78 -13.25
C ARG A 178 -9.95 15.16 -11.91
N TRP A 179 -9.08 15.65 -11.02
CA TRP A 179 -9.43 16.13 -9.69
C TRP A 179 -8.90 17.53 -9.46
N TYR A 180 -9.66 18.33 -8.74
CA TYR A 180 -9.32 19.73 -8.44
C TYR A 180 -9.20 19.90 -6.93
N GLY A 181 -8.09 20.47 -6.47
CA GLY A 181 -7.89 20.81 -5.05
C GLY A 181 -8.73 22.03 -4.65
N HIS A 182 -9.25 21.97 -3.44
CA HIS A 182 -9.94 23.07 -2.78
C HIS A 182 -9.44 23.21 -1.35
N THR A 183 -9.21 24.44 -0.90
CA THR A 183 -8.76 24.72 0.47
C THR A 183 -9.79 25.58 1.18
N GLY A 184 -10.04 25.29 2.44
CA GLY A 184 -10.97 26.06 3.25
C GLY A 184 -11.14 25.49 4.67
N PRO A 185 -11.66 26.29 5.59
CA PRO A 185 -11.85 25.87 6.99
C PRO A 185 -12.95 24.81 7.18
N ASP A 186 -13.80 24.62 6.16
CA ASP A 186 -14.90 23.65 6.16
C ASP A 186 -14.45 22.25 5.68
N HIS A 187 -13.13 22.03 5.49
CA HIS A 187 -12.55 20.76 5.11
C HIS A 187 -11.69 20.21 6.23
N SER A 188 -11.67 18.89 6.37
CA SER A 188 -10.74 18.19 7.24
C SER A 188 -9.29 18.52 6.82
N GLY A 189 -8.40 18.72 7.76
CA GLY A 189 -7.03 19.13 7.45
C GLY A 189 -6.91 20.46 6.69
N GLY A 190 -8.02 21.16 6.37
CA GLY A 190 -8.05 22.42 5.62
C GLY A 190 -8.03 22.25 4.10
N GLY A 191 -8.10 21.02 3.59
CA GLY A 191 -8.10 20.67 2.17
C GLY A 191 -9.16 19.64 1.80
N ALA A 192 -9.55 19.62 0.54
CA ALA A 192 -10.36 18.57 -0.08
C ALA A 192 -10.09 18.54 -1.59
N VAL A 193 -10.51 17.47 -2.25
CA VAL A 193 -10.50 17.41 -3.71
C VAL A 193 -11.90 17.12 -4.26
N LEU A 194 -12.18 17.61 -5.46
CA LEU A 194 -13.44 17.35 -6.14
C LEU A 194 -13.24 16.93 -7.60
N ALA A 195 -14.15 16.11 -8.09
CA ALA A 195 -14.24 15.75 -9.51
C ALA A 195 -15.64 16.02 -10.07
N THR A 196 -15.68 16.34 -11.37
CA THR A 196 -16.92 16.53 -12.13
C THR A 196 -17.04 15.54 -13.28
N ASP A 197 -15.90 15.04 -13.75
CA ASP A 197 -15.80 14.24 -14.96
C ASP A 197 -16.22 12.81 -14.69
N ALA A 198 -17.11 12.26 -15.50
CA ALA A 198 -17.54 10.88 -15.41
C ALA A 198 -16.34 9.89 -15.47
N GLY A 199 -16.32 8.93 -14.56
CA GLY A 199 -15.26 7.92 -14.47
C GLY A 199 -14.02 8.38 -13.69
N SER A 200 -13.96 9.61 -13.17
CA SER A 200 -12.92 9.99 -12.20
C SER A 200 -13.10 9.18 -10.92
N ARG A 201 -12.03 8.61 -10.41
CA ARG A 201 -12.07 7.70 -9.24
C ARG A 201 -11.08 8.13 -8.17
N ALA A 202 -11.51 8.04 -6.92
CA ALA A 202 -10.68 8.07 -5.73
C ALA A 202 -10.74 6.70 -5.06
N THR A 203 -9.61 6.04 -4.91
CA THR A 203 -9.51 4.71 -4.29
C THR A 203 -8.61 4.79 -3.07
N ILE A 204 -9.11 4.36 -1.92
CA ILE A 204 -8.33 4.10 -0.73
C ILE A 204 -8.15 2.59 -0.56
N ASN A 205 -6.90 2.14 -0.37
CA ASN A 205 -6.63 0.81 0.15
C ASN A 205 -6.43 0.91 1.66
N PHE A 206 -7.05 0.02 2.44
CA PHE A 206 -7.03 0.09 3.90
C PHE A 206 -6.95 -1.31 4.52
N ASN A 207 -6.41 -1.37 5.74
CA ASN A 207 -6.40 -2.59 6.54
C ASN A 207 -7.31 -2.40 7.76
N GLY A 208 -8.44 -3.09 7.77
CA GLY A 208 -9.45 -2.90 8.80
C GLY A 208 -10.68 -3.77 8.61
N THR A 209 -11.74 -3.50 9.37
CA THR A 209 -13.06 -4.17 9.26
C THR A 209 -14.14 -3.21 8.76
N GLY A 210 -13.76 -1.96 8.47
CA GLY A 210 -14.70 -0.96 7.97
C GLY A 210 -14.01 0.33 7.58
N VAL A 211 -14.70 1.14 6.80
CA VAL A 211 -14.24 2.45 6.35
C VAL A 211 -15.43 3.38 6.10
N SER A 212 -15.28 4.66 6.43
CA SER A 212 -16.24 5.71 6.05
C SER A 212 -15.56 6.72 5.12
N TRP A 213 -16.33 7.23 4.17
CA TRP A 213 -15.97 8.33 3.31
C TRP A 213 -16.61 9.62 3.81
N SER A 214 -15.80 10.66 4.02
CA SER A 214 -16.23 12.01 4.36
C SER A 214 -16.04 12.94 3.16
N GLY A 215 -16.98 13.86 2.96
CA GLY A 215 -16.94 14.85 1.91
C GLY A 215 -17.89 15.99 2.15
N PHE A 216 -17.94 16.93 1.21
CA PHE A 216 -18.88 18.03 1.21
C PHE A 216 -20.16 17.60 0.46
N ARG A 217 -21.33 17.83 1.04
CA ARG A 217 -22.62 17.70 0.37
C ARG A 217 -23.23 19.07 0.19
N ASP A 218 -23.53 19.44 -1.04
CA ASP A 218 -23.99 20.79 -1.37
C ASP A 218 -24.96 20.80 -2.56
N GLU A 219 -25.39 22.00 -2.95
CA GLU A 219 -26.28 22.23 -4.08
C GLU A 219 -25.65 21.98 -5.44
N TRP A 220 -24.33 21.68 -5.49
CA TRP A 220 -23.56 21.40 -6.69
C TRP A 220 -23.18 19.92 -6.80
N SER A 221 -23.44 19.15 -5.75
CA SER A 221 -23.05 17.75 -5.65
C SER A 221 -23.88 16.84 -6.53
N GLY A 222 -23.25 15.81 -7.05
CA GLY A 222 -23.78 14.86 -8.02
C GLY A 222 -24.01 13.47 -7.46
N LEU A 223 -24.01 12.49 -8.38
CA LEU A 223 -24.14 11.07 -8.04
C LEU A 223 -22.78 10.39 -8.08
N ALA A 224 -22.47 9.60 -7.06
CA ALA A 224 -21.27 8.81 -6.95
C ALA A 224 -21.60 7.31 -6.90
N ARG A 225 -20.79 6.48 -7.53
CA ARG A 225 -20.79 5.04 -7.31
C ARG A 225 -19.74 4.67 -6.27
N VAL A 226 -20.12 3.78 -5.35
CA VAL A 226 -19.21 3.28 -4.32
C VAL A 226 -18.97 1.80 -4.56
N TYR A 227 -17.68 1.44 -4.59
CA TYR A 227 -17.22 0.06 -4.72
C TYR A 227 -16.44 -0.33 -3.47
N ILE A 228 -16.61 -1.56 -3.02
CA ILE A 228 -15.77 -2.23 -2.03
C ILE A 228 -15.18 -3.45 -2.70
N ASP A 229 -13.86 -3.57 -2.67
CA ASP A 229 -13.12 -4.70 -3.29
C ASP A 229 -13.51 -4.92 -4.76
N ASN A 230 -13.63 -3.80 -5.50
CA ASN A 230 -14.09 -3.74 -6.90
C ASN A 230 -15.55 -4.15 -7.14
N GLU A 231 -16.32 -4.49 -6.12
CA GLU A 231 -17.74 -4.78 -6.24
C GLU A 231 -18.57 -3.52 -6.03
N LEU A 232 -19.45 -3.18 -6.97
CA LEU A 232 -20.37 -2.05 -6.84
C LEU A 232 -21.35 -2.31 -5.69
N LYS A 233 -21.30 -1.48 -4.66
CA LYS A 233 -22.22 -1.57 -3.52
C LYS A 233 -23.46 -0.69 -3.69
N THR A 234 -23.28 0.53 -4.19
CA THR A 234 -24.39 1.47 -4.31
C THR A 234 -24.04 2.64 -5.23
N THR A 235 -25.08 3.39 -5.62
CA THR A 235 -24.97 4.74 -6.18
C THR A 235 -25.62 5.72 -5.22
N ILE A 236 -24.88 6.75 -4.83
CA ILE A 236 -25.31 7.72 -3.81
C ILE A 236 -25.53 9.07 -4.47
N ASP A 237 -26.62 9.71 -4.11
CA ASP A 237 -26.87 11.12 -4.37
C ASP A 237 -26.25 11.95 -3.25
N THR A 238 -25.22 12.72 -3.60
CA THR A 238 -24.51 13.57 -2.64
C THR A 238 -25.06 14.99 -2.56
N TYR A 239 -26.11 15.31 -3.36
CA TYR A 239 -26.81 16.60 -3.25
C TYR A 239 -27.37 16.82 -1.85
N LEU A 240 -27.24 18.04 -1.36
CA LEU A 240 -27.89 18.50 -0.12
C LEU A 240 -28.05 20.03 -0.13
N SER A 241 -29.22 20.51 0.38
CA SER A 241 -29.45 21.91 0.62
C SER A 241 -30.17 22.09 1.97
N PRO A 242 -29.64 22.91 2.90
CA PRO A 242 -28.40 23.65 2.81
C PRO A 242 -27.16 22.73 2.82
N SER A 243 -26.02 23.27 2.37
CA SER A 243 -24.74 22.54 2.31
C SER A 243 -24.29 22.02 3.68
N GLN A 244 -23.64 20.86 3.67
CA GLN A 244 -23.11 20.21 4.88
C GLN A 244 -21.63 19.82 4.64
N PRO A 245 -20.69 20.49 5.34
CA PRO A 245 -19.31 20.03 5.39
C PRO A 245 -19.18 18.77 6.24
N HIS A 246 -18.09 18.04 6.08
CA HIS A 246 -17.77 16.79 6.81
C HIS A 246 -18.94 15.79 6.84
N ALA A 247 -19.78 15.81 5.80
CA ALA A 247 -20.82 14.80 5.66
C ALA A 247 -20.19 13.43 5.41
N VAL A 248 -20.83 12.36 5.88
CA VAL A 248 -20.44 10.99 5.63
C VAL A 248 -21.45 10.37 4.64
N PRO A 249 -21.21 10.50 3.32
CA PRO A 249 -22.16 9.95 2.33
C PRO A 249 -22.23 8.42 2.37
N TYR A 250 -21.12 7.75 2.75
CA TYR A 250 -21.09 6.30 2.83
C TYR A 250 -20.16 5.81 3.92
N SER A 251 -20.57 4.72 4.55
CA SER A 251 -19.75 3.93 5.46
C SER A 251 -20.10 2.46 5.33
N ILE A 252 -19.12 1.60 5.60
CA ILE A 252 -19.29 0.16 5.72
C ILE A 252 -18.51 -0.33 6.92
N ASP A 253 -19.05 -1.32 7.62
CA ASP A 253 -18.40 -2.07 8.69
C ASP A 253 -18.70 -3.57 8.57
N GLY A 254 -18.12 -4.38 9.46
CA GLY A 254 -18.34 -5.83 9.46
C GLY A 254 -17.63 -6.59 8.33
N LEU A 255 -16.68 -5.96 7.64
CA LEU A 255 -15.77 -6.68 6.73
C LEU A 255 -14.88 -7.65 7.55
N ALA A 256 -14.43 -8.72 6.94
CA ALA A 256 -13.38 -9.54 7.57
C ALA A 256 -12.14 -8.67 7.82
N PHE A 257 -11.45 -8.86 8.95
CA PHE A 257 -10.22 -8.11 9.17
C PHE A 257 -9.19 -8.46 8.08
N GLY A 258 -8.70 -7.45 7.36
CA GLY A 258 -7.76 -7.63 6.27
C GLY A 258 -7.65 -6.39 5.39
N THR A 259 -6.97 -6.56 4.27
CA THR A 259 -6.82 -5.51 3.26
C THR A 259 -8.06 -5.45 2.38
N HIS A 260 -8.62 -4.26 2.27
CA HIS A 260 -9.77 -3.92 1.47
C HIS A 260 -9.51 -2.68 0.64
N SER A 261 -10.35 -2.43 -0.34
CA SER A 261 -10.38 -1.18 -1.08
C SER A 261 -11.77 -0.56 -1.07
N MET A 262 -11.85 0.78 -0.93
CA MET A 262 -13.05 1.55 -1.25
C MET A 262 -12.75 2.46 -2.43
N THR A 263 -13.56 2.40 -3.48
CA THR A 263 -13.47 3.31 -4.62
C THR A 263 -14.73 4.15 -4.73
N ILE A 264 -14.55 5.46 -4.84
CA ILE A 264 -15.59 6.43 -5.13
C ILE A 264 -15.42 6.88 -6.58
N GLU A 265 -16.44 6.66 -7.41
CA GLU A 265 -16.44 7.04 -8.82
C GLU A 265 -17.45 8.16 -9.06
N ALA A 266 -17.00 9.27 -9.63
CA ALA A 266 -17.89 10.32 -10.11
C ALA A 266 -18.64 9.81 -11.36
N THR A 267 -19.98 9.87 -11.34
CA THR A 267 -20.79 9.44 -12.49
C THR A 267 -20.90 10.51 -13.59
N GLY A 268 -20.54 11.76 -13.28
CA GLY A 268 -20.80 12.90 -14.14
C GLY A 268 -22.29 13.27 -14.26
N THR A 269 -23.14 12.61 -13.46
CA THR A 269 -24.59 12.84 -13.44
C THR A 269 -25.04 13.44 -12.11
N ARG A 270 -26.25 13.97 -12.07
CA ARG A 270 -26.82 14.65 -10.90
C ARG A 270 -28.32 14.45 -10.82
N ASN A 271 -28.91 14.73 -9.67
CA ASN A 271 -30.36 14.88 -9.57
C ASN A 271 -30.83 16.24 -10.16
N GLN A 272 -32.15 16.39 -10.36
CA GLN A 272 -32.72 17.57 -11.00
C GLN A 272 -32.54 18.85 -10.17
N SER A 273 -32.41 18.75 -8.86
CA SER A 273 -32.24 19.88 -7.94
C SER A 273 -30.81 20.40 -7.88
N SER A 274 -29.85 19.58 -8.27
CA SER A 274 -28.45 19.96 -8.24
C SER A 274 -28.04 20.85 -9.40
N LYS A 275 -27.14 21.80 -9.13
CA LYS A 275 -26.57 22.74 -10.11
C LYS A 275 -25.41 22.15 -10.89
N ALA A 276 -24.72 21.12 -10.36
CA ALA A 276 -23.59 20.46 -10.98
C ALA A 276 -23.52 18.96 -10.60
N SER A 277 -22.41 18.29 -10.95
CA SER A 277 -22.18 16.86 -10.65
C SER A 277 -20.92 16.65 -9.82
N TRP A 278 -20.65 17.54 -8.88
CA TRP A 278 -19.42 17.49 -8.08
C TRP A 278 -19.44 16.34 -7.11
N ILE A 279 -18.30 15.63 -7.01
CA ILE A 279 -18.08 14.62 -6.00
C ILE A 279 -16.84 15.02 -5.18
N TRP A 280 -17.06 15.20 -3.88
CA TRP A 280 -16.05 15.67 -2.94
C TRP A 280 -15.42 14.52 -2.19
N ILE A 281 -14.10 14.51 -2.10
CA ILE A 281 -13.32 13.68 -1.19
C ILE A 281 -12.58 14.61 -0.24
N ASP A 282 -12.89 14.47 1.04
CA ASP A 282 -12.31 15.24 2.14
C ASP A 282 -11.38 14.31 2.98
N SER A 283 -11.97 13.25 3.54
CA SER A 283 -11.22 12.30 4.35
C SER A 283 -11.88 10.92 4.36
N PHE A 284 -11.18 9.96 4.95
CA PHE A 284 -11.68 8.62 5.25
C PHE A 284 -11.37 8.29 6.71
N ASP A 285 -12.25 7.52 7.36
CA ASP A 285 -11.97 6.92 8.65
C ASP A 285 -11.95 5.40 8.52
N VAL A 286 -10.80 4.78 8.82
CA VAL A 286 -10.60 3.32 8.79
C VAL A 286 -10.82 2.75 10.19
N LEU A 287 -11.64 1.71 10.28
CA LEU A 287 -12.11 1.13 11.54
C LEU A 287 -11.66 -0.31 11.69
N VAL A 288 -11.40 -0.72 12.97
CA VAL A 288 -11.45 -2.11 13.44
C VAL A 288 -12.51 -2.18 14.53
N ARG A 289 -13.51 -3.02 14.33
CA ARG A 289 -14.54 -3.33 15.33
C ARG A 289 -14.65 -4.83 15.51
#